data_d63b83fa13ecae798fda638a66d7ca7e
#
_entry.id   d63b83fa13ecae798fda638a66d7ca7e
#
_cell.length_a   1.000
_cell.length_b   1.000
_cell.length_c   1.000
_cell.angle_alpha   90.00
_cell.angle_beta   90.00
_cell.angle_gamma   90.00
#
_symmetry.space_group_name_H-M   'P 1'
#
loop_
_entity.id
_entity.type
_entity.pdbx_description
1 polymer ?
#
loop_
_entity_poly.entity_id
_entity_poly.type
_entity_poly.pdbx_seq_one_letter_code
_entity_poly.pdbx_strand_id
1 'polypeptide(L)'
;MGTDTRNIKIHNKSDRPDNVIKKENDIYLECEELESQLPKFLRGFFSYLKGNVLPATRLAYLHDIRFFFKYLIEETDLTDAETTDKIKLSDLEQVKSVDVNMFIDYCRKYKVDTGDAIYIYENSNKSLARKKSSISVMFKQLYRDELLSKNITDGF
;
A
#
# COMPACT_ATOMS: atom_id res chain seq x y z
N MET A 1 -16.51 0.42 1.27
CA MET A 1 -16.85 1.81 0.93
C MET A 1 -17.02 1.96 -0.55
N GLY A 2 -18.03 2.67 -0.96
CA GLY A 2 -18.34 2.87 -2.36
C GLY A 2 -17.45 3.93 -3.01
N THR A 3 -17.34 3.84 -4.32
CA THR A 3 -16.72 4.88 -5.14
C THR A 3 -17.63 6.10 -5.13
N ASP A 4 -17.04 7.29 -5.21
CA ASP A 4 -17.81 8.52 -5.35
C ASP A 4 -18.58 8.48 -6.67
N THR A 5 -19.91 8.56 -6.60
CA THR A 5 -20.79 8.50 -7.79
C THR A 5 -21.13 9.88 -8.34
N ARG A 6 -20.63 10.95 -7.75
CA ARG A 6 -20.87 12.31 -8.25
C ARG A 6 -20.25 12.49 -9.63
N ASN A 7 -20.86 13.37 -10.44
CA ASN A 7 -20.34 13.67 -11.76
C ASN A 7 -19.04 14.51 -11.65
N ILE A 8 -17.92 13.88 -11.92
CA ILE A 8 -16.61 14.53 -11.84
C ILE A 8 -16.38 15.38 -13.08
N LYS A 9 -16.09 16.66 -12.87
CA LYS A 9 -15.79 17.61 -13.95
C LYS A 9 -14.29 17.68 -14.18
N ILE A 10 -13.90 17.73 -15.44
CA ILE A 10 -12.50 17.86 -15.86
C ILE A 10 -12.19 19.35 -16.07
N HIS A 11 -11.19 19.87 -15.36
CA HIS A 11 -10.61 21.17 -15.57
C HIS A 11 -9.19 21.00 -16.11
N ASN A 12 -9.09 20.70 -17.40
CA ASN A 12 -7.81 20.43 -18.04
C ASN A 12 -7.14 21.73 -18.49
N LYS A 13 -6.06 22.11 -17.78
CA LYS A 13 -5.22 23.28 -18.11
C LYS A 13 -3.91 22.86 -18.80
N SER A 14 -3.77 21.59 -19.17
CA SER A 14 -2.60 21.06 -19.87
C SER A 14 -2.93 20.76 -21.32
N ASP A 15 -1.90 20.48 -22.14
CA ASP A 15 -2.06 20.08 -23.53
C ASP A 15 -2.43 18.61 -23.71
N ARG A 16 -2.65 17.88 -22.62
CA ARG A 16 -2.97 16.45 -22.68
C ARG A 16 -4.44 16.23 -23.03
N PRO A 17 -4.77 15.14 -23.76
CA PRO A 17 -6.17 14.82 -24.09
C PRO A 17 -7.04 14.58 -22.86
N ASP A 18 -8.32 15.00 -22.92
CA ASP A 18 -9.25 14.86 -21.81
C ASP A 18 -9.48 13.40 -21.38
N ASN A 19 -9.46 12.43 -22.30
CA ASN A 19 -9.63 11.02 -21.96
C ASN A 19 -8.46 10.48 -21.11
N VAL A 20 -7.25 10.97 -21.33
CA VAL A 20 -6.07 10.63 -20.52
C VAL A 20 -6.22 11.24 -19.12
N ILE A 21 -6.62 12.51 -19.05
CA ILE A 21 -6.87 13.20 -17.77
C ILE A 21 -7.95 12.48 -16.96
N LYS A 22 -9.04 12.07 -17.62
CA LYS A 22 -10.13 11.35 -16.96
C LYS A 22 -9.64 10.05 -16.32
N LYS A 23 -8.86 9.27 -17.04
CA LYS A 23 -8.30 8.02 -16.54
C LYS A 23 -7.39 8.25 -15.33
N GLU A 24 -6.55 9.28 -15.38
CA GLU A 24 -5.68 9.63 -14.26
C GLU A 24 -6.49 10.13 -13.06
N ASN A 25 -7.58 10.86 -13.28
CA ASN A 25 -8.46 11.32 -12.20
C ASN A 25 -9.12 10.14 -11.50
N ASP A 26 -9.53 9.10 -12.24
CA ASP A 26 -10.10 7.88 -11.64
C ASP A 26 -9.07 7.21 -10.74
N ILE A 27 -7.83 7.08 -11.20
CA ILE A 27 -6.73 6.52 -10.41
C ILE A 27 -6.46 7.38 -9.16
N TYR A 28 -6.45 8.70 -9.33
CA TYR A 28 -6.23 9.64 -8.24
C TYR A 28 -7.26 9.45 -7.12
N LEU A 29 -8.55 9.31 -7.47
CA LEU A 29 -9.61 9.08 -6.51
C LEU A 29 -9.47 7.73 -5.79
N GLU A 30 -9.08 6.68 -6.50
CA GLU A 30 -8.80 5.39 -5.87
C GLU A 30 -7.62 5.48 -4.90
N CYS A 31 -6.58 6.22 -5.27
CA CYS A 31 -5.44 6.44 -4.38
C CYS A 31 -5.86 7.15 -3.08
N GLU A 32 -6.69 8.19 -3.18
CA GLU A 32 -7.20 8.90 -2.00
C GLU A 32 -8.02 7.97 -1.11
N GLU A 33 -8.85 7.12 -1.69
CA GLU A 33 -9.62 6.13 -0.95
C GLU A 33 -8.72 5.17 -0.17
N LEU A 34 -7.67 4.66 -0.82
CA LEU A 34 -6.71 3.77 -0.16
C LEU A 34 -5.95 4.50 0.95
N GLU A 35 -5.53 5.74 0.72
CA GLU A 35 -4.84 6.54 1.74
C GLU A 35 -5.72 6.74 2.97
N SER A 36 -7.03 6.90 2.79
CA SER A 36 -7.98 7.05 3.90
C SER A 36 -8.08 5.80 4.77
N GLN A 37 -7.72 4.64 4.24
CA GLN A 37 -7.71 3.36 4.94
C GLN A 37 -6.38 3.05 5.63
N LEU A 38 -5.42 3.96 5.56
CA LEU A 38 -4.07 3.78 6.08
C LEU A 38 -3.76 4.85 7.14
N PRO A 39 -2.80 4.59 8.05
CA PRO A 39 -2.50 5.55 9.11
C PRO A 39 -1.97 6.89 8.58
N LYS A 40 -2.32 7.96 9.28
CA LYS A 40 -1.91 9.33 8.91
C LYS A 40 -0.41 9.58 9.01
N PHE A 41 0.31 8.77 9.79
CA PHE A 41 1.76 8.92 9.85
C PHE A 41 2.44 8.58 8.50
N LEU A 42 1.71 7.93 7.57
CA LEU A 42 2.21 7.65 6.22
C LEU A 42 2.14 8.85 5.27
N ARG A 43 1.71 10.02 5.74
CA ARG A 43 1.54 11.21 4.88
C ARG A 43 2.80 11.57 4.08
N GLY A 44 3.99 11.42 4.66
CA GLY A 44 5.25 11.69 3.96
C GLY A 44 5.50 10.67 2.85
N PHE A 45 5.17 9.41 3.09
CA PHE A 45 5.24 8.37 2.07
C PHE A 45 4.23 8.63 0.94
N PHE A 46 2.99 9.02 1.27
CA PHE A 46 1.99 9.36 0.27
C PHE A 46 2.45 10.52 -0.63
N SER A 47 3.01 11.55 -0.01
CA SER A 47 3.56 12.70 -0.74
C SER A 47 4.71 12.29 -1.65
N TYR A 48 5.61 11.43 -1.15
CA TYR A 48 6.72 10.91 -1.93
C TYR A 48 6.21 10.16 -3.18
N LEU A 49 5.24 9.28 -3.05
CA LEU A 49 4.67 8.55 -4.18
C LEU A 49 4.06 9.50 -5.19
N LYS A 50 3.28 10.47 -4.73
CA LYS A 50 2.61 11.43 -5.59
C LYS A 50 3.59 12.21 -6.46
N GLY A 51 4.75 12.55 -5.92
CA GLY A 51 5.76 13.34 -6.63
C GLY A 51 6.81 12.55 -7.41
N ASN A 52 6.92 11.24 -7.21
CA ASN A 52 8.07 10.47 -7.70
C ASN A 52 7.73 9.25 -8.55
N VAL A 53 6.47 8.82 -8.58
CA VAL A 53 6.09 7.64 -9.37
C VAL A 53 4.88 7.96 -10.24
N LEU A 54 4.67 7.14 -11.29
CA LEU A 54 3.51 7.27 -12.16
C LEU A 54 2.22 6.93 -11.39
N PRO A 55 1.07 7.51 -11.79
CA PRO A 55 -0.20 7.25 -11.10
C PRO A 55 -0.55 5.77 -10.92
N ALA A 56 -0.37 4.95 -11.96
CA ALA A 56 -0.65 3.51 -11.88
C ALA A 56 0.28 2.81 -10.89
N THR A 57 1.56 3.22 -10.83
CA THR A 57 2.52 2.68 -9.86
C THR A 57 2.15 3.08 -8.44
N ARG A 58 1.76 4.34 -8.25
CA ARG A 58 1.27 4.84 -6.96
C ARG A 58 0.10 3.99 -6.45
N LEU A 59 -0.89 3.76 -7.31
CA LEU A 59 -2.06 2.95 -6.98
C LEU A 59 -1.65 1.52 -6.58
N ALA A 60 -0.78 0.89 -7.37
CA ALA A 60 -0.29 -0.45 -7.08
C ALA A 60 0.45 -0.52 -5.73
N TYR A 61 1.29 0.47 -5.44
CA TYR A 61 2.03 0.54 -4.18
C TYR A 61 1.08 0.70 -2.98
N LEU A 62 0.07 1.55 -3.10
CA LEU A 62 -0.91 1.74 -2.02
C LEU A 62 -1.70 0.47 -1.74
N HIS A 63 -2.09 -0.28 -2.78
CA HIS A 63 -2.70 -1.59 -2.62
C HIS A 63 -1.77 -2.57 -1.89
N ASP A 64 -0.50 -2.60 -2.26
CA ASP A 64 0.48 -3.49 -1.65
C ASP A 64 0.68 -3.17 -0.16
N ILE A 65 0.78 -1.89 0.18
CA ILE A 65 0.95 -1.46 1.57
C ILE A 65 -0.30 -1.80 2.39
N ARG A 66 -1.48 -1.55 1.86
CA ARG A 66 -2.72 -1.93 2.55
C ARG A 66 -2.79 -3.43 2.79
N PHE A 67 -2.40 -4.23 1.81
CA PHE A 67 -2.37 -5.69 1.94
C PHE A 67 -1.34 -6.14 2.99
N PHE A 68 -0.17 -5.50 3.02
CA PHE A 68 0.84 -5.77 4.05
C PHE A 68 0.31 -5.45 5.45
N PHE A 69 -0.36 -4.33 5.63
CA PHE A 69 -0.94 -3.96 6.92
C PHE A 69 -2.04 -4.92 7.34
N LYS A 70 -2.85 -5.37 6.39
CA LYS A 70 -3.86 -6.40 6.66
C LYS A 70 -3.21 -7.72 7.08
N TYR A 71 -2.12 -8.10 6.44
CA TYR A 71 -1.34 -9.27 6.84
C TYR A 71 -0.80 -9.14 8.27
N LEU A 72 -0.27 -7.98 8.65
CA LEU A 72 0.21 -7.75 10.02
C LEU A 72 -0.89 -7.97 11.04
N ILE A 73 -2.10 -7.53 10.74
CA ILE A 73 -3.26 -7.69 11.64
C ILE A 73 -3.71 -9.15 11.73
N GLU A 74 -3.86 -9.81 10.59
CA GLU A 74 -4.50 -11.13 10.51
C GLU A 74 -3.54 -12.29 10.76
N GLU A 75 -2.27 -12.14 10.41
CA GLU A 75 -1.32 -13.25 10.36
C GLU A 75 -0.14 -13.09 11.30
N THR A 76 -0.07 -12.01 12.09
CA THR A 76 1.04 -11.79 13.03
C THR A 76 0.53 -11.25 14.37
N ASP A 77 1.43 -11.25 15.35
CA ASP A 77 1.21 -10.63 16.66
C ASP A 77 1.92 -9.28 16.79
N LEU A 78 2.35 -8.70 15.66
CA LEU A 78 3.12 -7.47 15.66
C LEU A 78 2.27 -6.22 15.94
N THR A 79 0.97 -6.31 15.87
CA THR A 79 0.06 -5.20 16.11
C THR A 79 -1.22 -5.69 16.80
N ASP A 80 -1.80 -4.84 17.64
CA ASP A 80 -3.12 -5.05 18.23
C ASP A 80 -4.23 -4.32 17.45
N ALA A 81 -3.88 -3.67 16.35
CA ALA A 81 -4.84 -2.94 15.53
C ALA A 81 -5.91 -3.88 14.96
N GLU A 82 -7.16 -3.41 14.93
CA GLU A 82 -8.27 -4.16 14.33
C GLU A 82 -8.49 -3.78 12.86
N THR A 83 -8.04 -2.59 12.47
CA THR A 83 -8.15 -2.07 11.09
C THR A 83 -6.82 -1.46 10.65
N THR A 84 -6.62 -1.38 9.34
CA THR A 84 -5.34 -0.95 8.78
C THR A 84 -4.97 0.48 9.16
N ASP A 85 -5.95 1.36 9.32
CA ASP A 85 -5.73 2.76 9.72
C ASP A 85 -5.31 2.93 11.18
N LYS A 86 -5.46 1.89 12.00
CA LYS A 86 -5.14 1.90 13.43
C LYS A 86 -3.74 1.36 13.75
N ILE A 87 -3.02 0.85 12.77
CA ILE A 87 -1.63 0.43 12.97
C ILE A 87 -0.80 1.64 13.41
N LYS A 88 0.08 1.43 14.38
CA LYS A 88 0.90 2.48 14.99
C LYS A 88 2.35 2.43 14.51
N LEU A 89 3.03 3.56 14.60
CA LEU A 89 4.49 3.59 14.35
C LEU A 89 5.23 2.60 15.26
N SER A 90 4.81 2.49 16.53
CA SER A 90 5.41 1.53 17.46
C SER A 90 5.26 0.08 16.99
N ASP A 91 4.19 -0.24 16.28
CA ASP A 91 4.01 -1.56 15.67
C ASP A 91 5.03 -1.78 14.56
N LEU A 92 5.22 -0.79 13.69
CA LEU A 92 6.19 -0.88 12.60
C LEU A 92 7.64 -0.93 13.11
N GLU A 93 7.94 -0.32 14.26
CA GLU A 93 9.26 -0.43 14.89
C GLU A 93 9.58 -1.89 15.26
N GLN A 94 8.58 -2.73 15.47
CA GLN A 94 8.78 -4.14 15.80
C GLN A 94 8.98 -5.02 14.57
N VAL A 95 8.67 -4.52 13.37
CA VAL A 95 8.82 -5.28 12.13
C VAL A 95 10.30 -5.41 11.80
N LYS A 96 10.71 -6.64 11.53
CA LYS A 96 12.09 -6.98 11.13
C LYS A 96 12.12 -7.40 9.67
N SER A 97 13.30 -7.45 9.08
CA SER A 97 13.48 -7.90 7.70
C SER A 97 12.89 -9.30 7.49
N VAL A 98 13.04 -10.19 8.49
CA VAL A 98 12.47 -11.55 8.41
C VAL A 98 10.95 -11.50 8.30
N ASP A 99 10.29 -10.57 8.98
CA ASP A 99 8.82 -10.43 8.93
C ASP A 99 8.36 -10.03 7.53
N VAL A 100 9.09 -9.15 6.87
CA VAL A 100 8.81 -8.75 5.48
C VAL A 100 9.04 -9.93 4.53
N ASN A 101 10.12 -10.67 4.71
CA ASN A 101 10.40 -11.85 3.89
C ASN A 101 9.31 -12.92 4.06
N MET A 102 8.80 -13.10 5.28
CA MET A 102 7.68 -14.00 5.56
C MET A 102 6.39 -13.52 4.90
N PHE A 103 6.17 -12.21 4.85
CA PHE A 103 5.03 -11.64 4.11
C PHE A 103 5.12 -11.96 2.62
N ILE A 104 6.29 -11.77 2.01
CA ILE A 104 6.50 -12.07 0.59
C ILE A 104 6.26 -13.56 0.33
N ASP A 105 6.74 -14.42 1.22
CA ASP A 105 6.49 -15.86 1.13
C ASP A 105 4.99 -16.19 1.21
N TYR A 106 4.28 -15.56 2.15
CA TYR A 106 2.82 -15.67 2.26
C TYR A 106 2.12 -15.27 0.96
N CYS A 107 2.56 -14.20 0.34
CA CYS A 107 1.96 -13.69 -0.90
C CYS A 107 2.14 -14.62 -2.10
N ARG A 108 3.11 -15.54 -2.07
CA ARG A 108 3.33 -16.47 -3.20
C ARG A 108 2.08 -17.29 -3.47
N LYS A 109 1.47 -17.80 -2.41
CA LYS A 109 0.26 -18.60 -2.51
C LYS A 109 -0.47 -18.54 -1.17
N TYR A 110 -1.70 -18.08 -1.20
CA TYR A 110 -2.50 -17.96 0.03
C TYR A 110 -3.96 -18.27 -0.28
N LYS A 111 -4.70 -18.62 0.75
CA LYS A 111 -6.13 -18.92 0.63
C LYS A 111 -6.97 -17.88 1.35
N VAL A 112 -8.15 -17.62 0.79
CA VAL A 112 -9.19 -16.83 1.42
C VAL A 112 -10.42 -17.70 1.55
N ASP A 113 -10.87 -17.91 2.79
CA ASP A 113 -12.09 -18.65 3.10
C ASP A 113 -13.20 -17.63 3.32
N THR A 114 -14.23 -17.64 2.45
CA THR A 114 -15.37 -16.73 2.53
C THR A 114 -16.54 -17.35 3.30
N GLY A 115 -16.41 -18.59 3.80
CA GLY A 115 -17.50 -19.35 4.38
C GLY A 115 -18.29 -20.16 3.33
N ASP A 116 -18.46 -19.62 2.13
CA ASP A 116 -19.13 -20.30 1.01
C ASP A 116 -18.16 -21.05 0.11
N ALA A 117 -16.91 -20.55 -0.01
CA ALA A 117 -15.89 -21.12 -0.88
C ALA A 117 -14.50 -20.79 -0.36
N ILE A 118 -13.52 -21.57 -0.78
CA ILE A 118 -12.11 -21.32 -0.53
C ILE A 118 -11.48 -20.89 -1.86
N TYR A 119 -10.89 -19.70 -1.88
CA TYR A 119 -10.16 -19.17 -3.03
C TYR A 119 -8.67 -19.29 -2.78
N ILE A 120 -7.94 -19.78 -3.77
CA ILE A 120 -6.47 -19.89 -3.71
C ILE A 120 -5.89 -18.86 -4.68
N TYR A 121 -5.09 -17.95 -4.15
CA TYR A 121 -4.45 -16.89 -4.92
C TYR A 121 -2.95 -17.17 -5.06
N GLU A 122 -2.42 -16.90 -6.25
CA GLU A 122 -0.99 -16.98 -6.51
C GLU A 122 -0.52 -15.67 -7.13
N ASN A 123 0.68 -15.24 -6.74
CA ASN A 123 1.32 -14.06 -7.31
C ASN A 123 2.52 -14.48 -8.15
N SER A 124 2.71 -13.82 -9.29
CA SER A 124 3.90 -13.99 -10.12
C SER A 124 5.14 -13.42 -9.41
N ASN A 125 6.32 -13.85 -9.84
CA ASN A 125 7.57 -13.28 -9.33
C ASN A 125 7.65 -11.78 -9.55
N LYS A 126 7.10 -11.27 -10.66
CA LYS A 126 7.03 -9.83 -10.94
C LYS A 126 6.17 -9.10 -9.91
N SER A 127 5.01 -9.66 -9.57
CA SER A 127 4.12 -9.10 -8.55
C SER A 127 4.76 -9.11 -7.17
N LEU A 128 5.46 -10.19 -6.81
CA LEU A 128 6.18 -10.30 -5.53
C LEU A 128 7.32 -9.28 -5.44
N ALA A 129 8.07 -9.08 -6.53
CA ALA A 129 9.12 -8.08 -6.59
C ALA A 129 8.56 -6.65 -6.40
N ARG A 130 7.42 -6.35 -7.00
CA ARG A 130 6.75 -5.06 -6.81
C ARG A 130 6.32 -4.86 -5.36
N LYS A 131 5.73 -5.88 -4.72
CA LYS A 131 5.33 -5.81 -3.31
C LYS A 131 6.53 -5.55 -2.40
N LYS A 132 7.63 -6.21 -2.66
CA LYS A 132 8.87 -6.00 -1.92
C LYS A 132 9.39 -4.56 -2.10
N SER A 133 9.32 -4.04 -3.32
CA SER A 133 9.72 -2.65 -3.62
C SER A 133 8.83 -1.64 -2.91
N SER A 134 7.52 -1.82 -2.92
CA SER A 134 6.59 -0.89 -2.27
C SER A 134 6.83 -0.81 -0.77
N ILE A 135 7.05 -1.95 -0.11
CA ILE A 135 7.35 -2.01 1.32
C ILE A 135 8.71 -1.34 1.60
N SER A 136 9.71 -1.62 0.76
CA SER A 136 11.03 -1.01 0.89
C SER A 136 10.96 0.50 0.81
N VAL A 137 10.23 1.04 -0.17
CA VAL A 137 10.06 2.50 -0.33
C VAL A 137 9.39 3.09 0.89
N MET A 138 8.35 2.44 1.42
CA MET A 138 7.66 2.91 2.62
C MET A 138 8.60 2.99 3.83
N PHE A 139 9.31 1.91 4.14
CA PHE A 139 10.22 1.90 5.29
C PHE A 139 11.36 2.90 5.14
N LYS A 140 11.94 3.02 3.93
CA LYS A 140 12.97 4.01 3.67
C LYS A 140 12.47 5.43 3.90
N GLN A 141 11.26 5.73 3.44
CA GLN A 141 10.69 7.07 3.60
C GLN A 141 10.39 7.38 5.06
N LEU A 142 9.82 6.42 5.79
CA LEU A 142 9.59 6.59 7.23
C LEU A 142 10.89 6.81 8.00
N TYR A 143 11.95 6.11 7.63
CA TYR A 143 13.28 6.31 8.22
C TYR A 143 13.83 7.70 7.89
N ARG A 144 13.72 8.14 6.63
CA ARG A 144 14.16 9.49 6.21
C ARG A 144 13.36 10.59 6.90
N ASP A 145 12.08 10.36 7.16
CA ASP A 145 11.20 11.30 7.86
C ASP A 145 11.44 11.28 9.39
N GLU A 146 12.40 10.50 9.86
CA GLU A 146 12.76 10.36 11.27
C GLU A 146 11.63 9.78 12.13
N LEU A 147 10.72 9.03 11.52
CA LEU A 147 9.61 8.37 12.20
C LEU A 147 9.97 6.97 12.69
N LEU A 148 10.94 6.32 12.05
CA LEU A 148 11.47 5.03 12.48
C LEU A 148 12.95 5.16 12.84
N SER A 149 13.39 4.42 13.85
CA SER A 149 14.77 4.48 14.35
C SER A 149 15.74 3.65 13.50
N LYS A 150 15.23 2.71 12.70
CA LYS A 150 16.04 1.76 11.92
C LYS A 150 15.58 1.70 10.48
N ASN A 151 16.57 1.51 9.58
CA ASN A 151 16.29 1.15 8.20
C ASN A 151 16.49 -0.36 8.05
N ILE A 152 15.40 -1.10 7.93
CA ILE A 152 15.43 -2.58 7.85
C ILE A 152 15.54 -3.09 6.42
N THR A 153 15.56 -2.21 5.42
CA THR A 153 15.45 -2.60 4.01
C THR A 153 16.68 -3.35 3.48
N ASP A 154 17.82 -3.21 4.15
CA ASP A 154 19.05 -3.91 3.75
C ASP A 154 18.95 -5.44 3.92
N GLY A 155 17.99 -5.92 4.73
CA GLY A 155 17.78 -7.34 4.97
C GLY A 155 16.73 -7.99 4.06
N PHE A 156 16.18 -7.24 3.13
CA PHE A 156 15.11 -7.74 2.25
C PHE A 156 15.64 -8.67 1.18
#